data_b01a97d083bb485e035801320bae684a
#
_entry.id   b01a97d083bb485e035801320bae684a
#
_cell.length_a   1.000
_cell.length_b   1.000
_cell.length_c   1.000
_cell.angle_alpha   90.00
_cell.angle_beta   90.00
_cell.angle_gamma   90.00
#
_symmetry.space_group_name_H-M   'P 1'
#
loop_
_entity.id
_entity.type
_entity.pdbx_description
1 polymer ?
#
loop_
_entity_poly.entity_id
_entity_poly.type
_entity_poly.pdbx_seq_one_letter_code
_entity_poly.pdbx_strand_id
1 'polypeptide(L)'
;SSAASDVYKRQIWTRPDSGDSPCSYPAPTYSAVRGLFESVLWGPAVLIIPRKAELCTIPQYHSYATNYGGPLRKNDSIKKGNNYQMFATVLIDVCYRLYADVIPNPDKSKLPDRALKWDQKTTSPGHAYQEIFNRRLKRGQSYATLALGWREFTPSYVGPFREITHVCEELPDIHIPSMLRGVFQQGYCSEYQAVYDTNLCIHQGTLVYPERSDCR
;
A
#
# COMPACT_ATOMS: atom_id res chain seq x y z
N SER A 1 -2.14 14.76 7.45
CA SER A 1 -3.32 13.90 7.60
C SER A 1 -2.91 12.48 7.86
N SER A 2 -3.50 11.87 8.84
CA SER A 2 -3.17 10.52 9.27
C SER A 2 -4.39 9.63 9.17
N ALA A 3 -4.21 8.40 8.68
CA ALA A 3 -5.20 7.34 8.75
C ALA A 3 -4.57 6.13 9.44
N ALA A 4 -5.34 5.42 10.25
CA ALA A 4 -4.92 4.21 10.92
C ALA A 4 -5.51 3.00 10.24
N SER A 5 -4.73 1.96 10.19
CA SER A 5 -5.18 0.64 9.78
C SER A 5 -4.68 -0.36 10.81
N ASP A 6 -5.59 -0.84 11.65
CA ASP A 6 -5.34 -2.02 12.46
C ASP A 6 -5.70 -3.25 11.63
N VAL A 7 -4.73 -4.10 11.38
CA VAL A 7 -4.93 -5.23 10.50
C VAL A 7 -4.50 -6.52 11.18
N TYR A 8 -5.47 -7.29 11.60
CA TYR A 8 -5.25 -8.66 12.08
C TYR A 8 -5.53 -9.62 10.93
N LYS A 9 -4.55 -9.90 10.07
CA LYS A 9 -4.62 -10.98 9.07
C LYS A 9 -3.30 -11.16 8.34
N ARG A 10 -3.26 -12.17 7.48
CA ARG A 10 -2.13 -12.41 6.57
C ARG A 10 -2.01 -11.28 5.56
N GLN A 11 -0.78 -10.95 5.21
CA GLN A 11 -0.49 -9.97 4.17
C GLN A 11 0.78 -10.31 3.42
N ILE A 12 0.93 -9.78 2.23
CA ILE A 12 2.16 -9.91 1.46
C ILE A 12 2.47 -8.62 0.69
N TRP A 13 3.58 -8.01 1.03
CA TRP A 13 4.18 -6.92 0.26
C TRP A 13 5.29 -7.52 -0.60
N THR A 14 4.91 -8.11 -1.73
CA THR A 14 5.78 -8.97 -2.52
C THR A 14 7.06 -8.28 -2.94
N ARG A 15 8.19 -8.93 -2.63
CA ARG A 15 9.51 -8.55 -3.11
C ARG A 15 9.69 -9.03 -4.55
N PRO A 16 10.13 -8.18 -5.49
CA PRO A 16 10.29 -8.57 -6.88
C PRO A 16 11.46 -9.55 -7.11
N ASP A 17 12.40 -9.63 -6.17
CA ASP A 17 13.56 -10.51 -6.19
C ASP A 17 13.32 -11.92 -5.63
N SER A 18 12.08 -12.23 -5.24
CA SER A 18 11.76 -13.51 -4.58
C SER A 18 11.45 -14.67 -5.53
N GLY A 19 11.42 -14.45 -6.85
CA GLY A 19 11.21 -15.50 -7.86
C GLY A 19 9.89 -16.25 -7.68
N ASP A 20 9.96 -17.58 -7.78
CA ASP A 20 8.78 -18.48 -7.72
C ASP A 20 8.22 -18.66 -6.30
N SER A 21 8.91 -18.19 -5.28
CA SER A 21 8.49 -18.24 -3.88
C SER A 21 8.31 -16.84 -3.33
N PRO A 22 7.18 -16.17 -3.59
CA PRO A 22 6.96 -14.78 -3.17
C PRO A 22 7.21 -14.59 -1.67
N CYS A 23 8.01 -13.60 -1.33
CA CYS A 23 8.33 -13.22 0.04
C CYS A 23 7.89 -11.78 0.29
N SER A 24 7.37 -11.52 1.48
CA SER A 24 6.96 -10.19 1.88
C SER A 24 8.13 -9.34 2.35
N TYR A 25 8.10 -8.03 2.04
CA TYR A 25 8.84 -7.05 2.81
C TYR A 25 8.31 -7.00 4.25
N PRO A 26 9.15 -6.61 5.23
CA PRO A 26 8.73 -6.51 6.64
C PRO A 26 7.72 -5.39 6.91
N ALA A 27 7.59 -4.44 5.99
CA ALA A 27 6.70 -3.30 6.08
C ALA A 27 6.04 -3.00 4.73
N PRO A 28 4.92 -2.26 4.71
CA PRO A 28 4.25 -1.89 3.46
C PRO A 28 5.13 -1.01 2.59
N THR A 29 5.07 -1.23 1.27
CA THR A 29 5.77 -0.39 0.30
C THR A 29 5.07 0.97 0.14
N TYR A 30 5.78 1.96 -0.38
CA TYR A 30 5.21 3.28 -0.69
C TYR A 30 3.93 3.18 -1.53
N SER A 31 3.98 2.40 -2.62
CA SER A 31 2.82 2.20 -3.51
C SER A 31 1.67 1.48 -2.81
N ALA A 32 1.95 0.54 -1.91
CA ALA A 32 0.92 -0.15 -1.14
C ALA A 32 0.19 0.80 -0.20
N VAL A 33 0.92 1.64 0.54
CA VAL A 33 0.32 2.66 1.41
C VAL A 33 -0.52 3.64 0.60
N ARG A 34 0.03 4.16 -0.51
CA ARG A 34 -0.72 5.04 -1.42
C ARG A 34 -2.00 4.37 -1.90
N GLY A 35 -1.91 3.12 -2.36
CA GLY A 35 -3.06 2.36 -2.84
C GLY A 35 -4.14 2.14 -1.77
N LEU A 36 -3.77 1.93 -0.51
CA LEU A 36 -4.72 1.83 0.60
C LEU A 36 -5.48 3.14 0.82
N PHE A 37 -4.80 4.29 0.82
CA PHE A 37 -5.46 5.59 0.92
C PHE A 37 -6.37 5.85 -0.28
N GLU A 38 -5.90 5.59 -1.50
CA GLU A 38 -6.68 5.76 -2.73
C GLU A 38 -7.90 4.82 -2.79
N SER A 39 -7.81 3.64 -2.18
CA SER A 39 -8.95 2.72 -2.08
C SER A 39 -10.08 3.26 -1.19
N VAL A 40 -9.75 4.06 -0.18
CA VAL A 40 -10.76 4.75 0.64
C VAL A 40 -11.37 5.93 -0.12
N LEU A 41 -10.51 6.77 -0.69
CA LEU A 41 -10.92 7.92 -1.49
C LEU A 41 -9.85 8.26 -2.53
N TRP A 42 -10.21 8.16 -3.79
CA TRP A 42 -9.39 8.61 -4.91
C TRP A 42 -9.99 9.89 -5.51
N GLY A 43 -9.12 10.82 -5.90
CA GLY A 43 -9.50 12.02 -6.61
C GLY A 43 -8.37 12.57 -7.46
N PRO A 44 -8.60 12.87 -8.76
CA PRO A 44 -7.52 13.31 -9.66
C PRO A 44 -6.97 14.71 -9.34
N ALA A 45 -7.72 15.52 -8.58
CA ALA A 45 -7.32 16.87 -8.19
C ALA A 45 -6.26 16.93 -7.08
N VAL A 46 -5.98 15.78 -6.44
CA VAL A 46 -5.02 15.69 -5.34
C VAL A 46 -4.08 14.51 -5.53
N LEU A 47 -2.89 14.63 -4.94
CA LEU A 47 -1.91 13.55 -4.85
C LEU A 47 -1.75 13.13 -3.40
N ILE A 48 -1.69 11.82 -3.17
CA ILE A 48 -1.41 11.22 -1.87
C ILE A 48 0.06 10.87 -1.81
N ILE A 49 0.74 11.40 -0.81
CA ILE A 49 2.17 11.21 -0.57
C ILE A 49 2.37 10.50 0.76
N PRO A 50 2.60 9.18 0.76
CA PRO A 50 2.99 8.44 1.95
C PRO A 50 4.23 9.06 2.60
N ARG A 51 4.18 9.26 3.93
CA ARG A 51 5.27 9.81 4.71
C ARG A 51 5.96 8.78 5.55
N LYS A 52 5.18 8.03 6.32
CA LYS A 52 5.71 6.97 7.17
C LYS A 52 4.67 5.89 7.43
N ALA A 53 5.19 4.72 7.82
CA ALA A 53 4.42 3.62 8.37
C ALA A 53 5.00 3.26 9.75
N GLU A 54 4.15 3.20 10.75
CA GLU A 54 4.50 2.72 12.09
C GLU A 54 4.00 1.27 12.22
N LEU A 55 4.90 0.37 12.63
CA LEU A 55 4.61 -1.01 12.92
C LEU A 55 4.19 -1.10 14.40
N CYS A 56 2.99 -1.56 14.64
CA CYS A 56 2.44 -1.70 15.99
C CYS A 56 2.59 -3.13 16.53
N THR A 57 3.12 -4.04 15.71
CA THR A 57 3.45 -5.42 16.06
C THR A 57 4.78 -5.82 15.45
N ILE A 58 5.45 -6.79 16.06
CA ILE A 58 6.69 -7.36 15.50
C ILE A 58 6.31 -8.17 14.25
N PRO A 59 6.97 -7.96 13.09
CA PRO A 59 6.71 -8.72 11.87
C PRO A 59 6.94 -10.21 12.07
N GLN A 60 5.91 -11.02 11.88
CA GLN A 60 5.99 -12.47 11.97
C GLN A 60 5.76 -13.08 10.59
N TYR A 61 6.69 -13.93 10.16
CA TYR A 61 6.60 -14.60 8.87
C TYR A 61 5.99 -15.99 8.99
N HIS A 62 5.15 -16.32 8.04
CA HIS A 62 4.50 -17.62 7.95
C HIS A 62 4.53 -18.15 6.52
N SER A 63 4.82 -19.46 6.37
CA SER A 63 4.75 -20.11 5.06
C SER A 63 3.28 -20.36 4.69
N TYR A 64 2.88 -19.87 3.53
CA TYR A 64 1.53 -19.97 3.00
C TYR A 64 1.56 -20.70 1.67
N ALA A 65 0.89 -21.86 1.60
CA ALA A 65 0.75 -22.63 0.38
C ALA A 65 -0.56 -22.27 -0.32
N THR A 66 -0.49 -21.91 -1.59
CA THR A 66 -1.66 -21.68 -2.42
C THR A 66 -1.56 -22.44 -3.73
N ASN A 67 -2.71 -22.85 -4.27
CA ASN A 67 -2.77 -23.46 -5.57
C ASN A 67 -2.73 -22.36 -6.64
N TYR A 68 -1.69 -22.39 -7.46
CA TYR A 68 -1.54 -21.43 -8.54
C TYR A 68 -2.10 -22.01 -9.84
N GLY A 69 -3.19 -21.41 -10.30
CA GLY A 69 -3.83 -21.75 -11.58
C GLY A 69 -3.46 -20.81 -12.74
N GLY A 70 -2.30 -20.15 -12.68
CA GLY A 70 -1.93 -19.05 -13.56
C GLY A 70 -1.63 -19.44 -15.01
N PRO A 71 -1.36 -18.44 -15.87
CA PRO A 71 -1.18 -18.59 -17.32
C PRO A 71 0.06 -19.41 -17.73
N LEU A 72 0.95 -19.72 -16.79
CA LEU A 72 2.13 -20.55 -17.02
C LEU A 72 1.81 -22.05 -17.12
N ARG A 73 0.58 -22.46 -16.85
CA ARG A 73 0.15 -23.86 -17.06
C ARG A 73 0.06 -24.14 -18.55
N LYS A 74 0.91 -25.06 -19.01
CA LYS A 74 0.77 -25.65 -20.35
C LYS A 74 -0.54 -26.46 -20.40
N ASN A 75 -1.25 -26.42 -21.53
CA ASN A 75 -2.49 -27.13 -21.74
C ASN A 75 -2.41 -28.61 -21.38
N ASP A 76 -1.27 -29.25 -21.62
CA ASP A 76 -1.02 -30.67 -21.29
C ASP A 76 -0.98 -30.93 -19.77
N SER A 77 -0.48 -29.97 -18.98
CA SER A 77 -0.47 -30.09 -17.52
C SER A 77 -1.87 -29.96 -16.93
N ILE A 78 -2.72 -29.13 -17.54
CA ILE A 78 -4.13 -29.01 -17.17
C ILE A 78 -4.89 -30.27 -17.47
N LYS A 79 -4.69 -30.86 -18.65
CA LYS A 79 -5.31 -32.12 -19.07
C LYS A 79 -4.91 -33.32 -18.18
N LYS A 80 -3.68 -33.31 -17.65
CA LYS A 80 -3.17 -34.33 -16.73
C LYS A 80 -3.57 -34.10 -15.27
N GLY A 81 -4.34 -33.06 -14.96
CA GLY A 81 -4.78 -32.72 -13.59
C GLY A 81 -3.65 -32.32 -12.64
N ASN A 82 -2.48 -31.95 -13.15
CA ASN A 82 -1.36 -31.51 -12.33
C ASN A 82 -1.67 -30.19 -11.63
N ASN A 83 -1.61 -30.19 -10.31
CA ASN A 83 -1.71 -28.98 -9.49
C ASN A 83 -0.32 -28.42 -9.23
N TYR A 84 -0.15 -27.11 -9.49
CA TYR A 84 1.05 -26.38 -9.09
C TYR A 84 0.78 -25.68 -7.76
N GLN A 85 1.53 -26.03 -6.73
CA GLN A 85 1.51 -25.34 -5.46
C GLN A 85 2.63 -24.30 -5.42
N MET A 86 2.25 -23.07 -5.08
CA MET A 86 3.18 -22.00 -4.84
C MET A 86 3.28 -21.75 -3.33
N PHE A 87 4.49 -21.71 -2.82
CA PHE A 87 4.75 -21.35 -1.43
C PHE A 87 5.09 -19.86 -1.36
N ALA A 88 4.37 -19.13 -0.53
CA ALA A 88 4.64 -17.72 -0.27
C ALA A 88 4.99 -17.51 1.20
N THR A 89 5.93 -16.63 1.47
CA THR A 89 6.24 -16.19 2.82
C THR A 89 5.49 -14.89 3.10
N VAL A 90 4.44 -15.01 3.89
CA VAL A 90 3.52 -13.92 4.23
C VAL A 90 3.76 -13.42 5.65
N LEU A 91 3.32 -12.20 5.94
CA LEU A 91 3.27 -11.71 7.32
C LEU A 91 1.91 -12.03 7.93
N ILE A 92 1.91 -12.32 9.24
CA ILE A 92 0.71 -12.57 10.03
C ILE A 92 0.62 -11.58 11.20
N ASP A 93 -0.59 -11.39 11.71
CA ASP A 93 -0.91 -10.55 12.87
C ASP A 93 -0.31 -9.14 12.81
N VAL A 94 -0.36 -8.56 11.63
CA VAL A 94 0.20 -7.23 11.40
C VAL A 94 -0.74 -6.12 11.82
N CYS A 95 -0.15 -5.07 12.35
CA CYS A 95 -0.84 -3.84 12.70
C CYS A 95 0.02 -2.63 12.30
N TYR A 96 -0.57 -1.69 11.56
CA TYR A 96 0.14 -0.50 11.09
C TYR A 96 -0.65 0.77 11.36
N ARG A 97 0.09 1.84 11.68
CA ARG A 97 -0.38 3.22 11.55
C ARG A 97 0.26 3.84 10.32
N LEU A 98 -0.55 4.27 9.36
CA LEU A 98 -0.09 4.81 8.10
C LEU A 98 -0.31 6.32 8.05
N TYR A 99 0.68 7.04 7.55
CA TYR A 99 0.67 8.50 7.47
C TYR A 99 0.95 8.94 6.04
N ALA A 100 0.11 9.83 5.53
CA ALA A 100 0.28 10.42 4.22
C ALA A 100 -0.12 11.90 4.21
N ASP A 101 0.53 12.67 3.35
CA ASP A 101 0.11 14.02 3.03
C ASP A 101 -0.76 14.03 1.80
N VAL A 102 -1.65 15.00 1.76
CA VAL A 102 -2.50 15.29 0.61
C VAL A 102 -2.09 16.66 0.06
N ILE A 103 -1.63 16.67 -1.17
CA ILE A 103 -1.26 17.89 -1.87
C ILE A 103 -2.13 18.08 -3.13
N PRO A 104 -2.43 19.33 -3.53
CA PRO A 104 -3.07 19.58 -4.81
C PRO A 104 -2.23 19.03 -5.96
N ASN A 105 -2.88 18.48 -6.98
CA ASN A 105 -2.18 18.01 -8.17
C ASN A 105 -1.55 19.21 -8.90
N PRO A 106 -0.23 19.26 -9.08
CA PRO A 106 0.44 20.37 -9.75
C PRO A 106 0.14 20.41 -11.26
N ASP A 107 -0.08 19.26 -11.89
CA ASP A 107 -0.42 19.18 -13.32
C ASP A 107 -1.93 19.19 -13.53
N LYS A 108 -2.47 20.40 -13.62
CA LYS A 108 -3.91 20.62 -13.87
C LYS A 108 -4.32 20.40 -15.32
N SER A 109 -3.36 20.35 -16.25
CA SER A 109 -3.65 20.23 -17.70
C SER A 109 -4.27 18.92 -18.08
N LYS A 110 -3.99 17.86 -17.31
CA LYS A 110 -4.49 16.49 -17.52
C LYS A 110 -5.74 16.15 -16.71
N LEU A 111 -6.28 17.12 -15.96
CA LEU A 111 -7.46 16.88 -15.14
C LEU A 111 -8.74 16.87 -16.00
N PRO A 112 -9.66 15.93 -15.76
CA PRO A 112 -10.98 15.98 -16.39
C PRO A 112 -11.76 17.23 -15.96
N ASP A 113 -12.61 17.76 -16.83
CA ASP A 113 -13.41 18.99 -16.60
C ASP A 113 -14.16 18.99 -15.28
N ARG A 114 -14.67 17.83 -14.87
CA ARG A 114 -15.39 17.67 -13.60
C ARG A 114 -14.47 17.89 -12.39
N ALA A 115 -13.22 17.44 -12.48
CA ALA A 115 -12.22 17.63 -11.43
C ALA A 115 -11.73 19.07 -11.39
N LEU A 116 -11.56 19.72 -12.56
CA LEU A 116 -11.23 21.15 -12.66
C LEU A 116 -12.33 22.02 -12.04
N LYS A 117 -13.59 21.75 -12.33
CA LYS A 117 -14.73 22.46 -11.73
C LYS A 117 -14.79 22.28 -10.21
N TRP A 118 -14.45 21.09 -9.70
CA TRP A 118 -14.37 20.86 -8.27
C TRP A 118 -13.19 21.61 -7.63
N ASP A 119 -12.01 21.54 -8.26
CA ASP A 119 -10.80 22.24 -7.81
C ASP A 119 -11.02 23.76 -7.74
N GLN A 120 -11.65 24.35 -8.75
CA GLN A 120 -11.95 25.79 -8.81
C GLN A 120 -12.95 26.25 -7.75
N LYS A 121 -13.91 25.39 -7.37
CA LYS A 121 -14.91 25.70 -6.33
C LYS A 121 -14.37 25.57 -4.91
N THR A 122 -13.25 24.91 -4.75
CA THR A 122 -12.72 24.52 -3.45
C THR A 122 -11.53 25.44 -3.10
N THR A 123 -11.63 26.20 -2.02
CA THR A 123 -10.58 27.13 -1.57
C THR A 123 -9.28 26.40 -1.21
N SER A 124 -9.37 25.15 -0.73
CA SER A 124 -8.23 24.30 -0.40
C SER A 124 -8.55 22.83 -0.74
N PRO A 125 -8.20 22.37 -1.95
CA PRO A 125 -8.51 21.03 -2.41
C PRO A 125 -7.97 19.91 -1.49
N GLY A 126 -6.76 20.07 -0.97
CA GLY A 126 -6.16 19.11 -0.06
C GLY A 126 -6.93 18.99 1.27
N HIS A 127 -7.38 20.10 1.82
CA HIS A 127 -8.14 20.11 3.07
C HIS A 127 -9.55 19.53 2.88
N ALA A 128 -10.24 19.93 1.82
CA ALA A 128 -11.56 19.37 1.49
C ALA A 128 -11.48 17.86 1.23
N TYR A 129 -10.44 17.38 0.55
CA TYR A 129 -10.19 15.96 0.37
C TYR A 129 -10.01 15.26 1.73
N GLN A 130 -9.19 15.82 2.61
CA GLN A 130 -8.92 15.25 3.93
C GLN A 130 -10.19 15.11 4.76
N GLU A 131 -11.07 16.11 4.76
CA GLU A 131 -12.34 16.05 5.48
C GLU A 131 -13.25 14.94 4.93
N ILE A 132 -13.35 14.82 3.60
CA ILE A 132 -14.13 13.76 2.95
C ILE A 132 -13.52 12.40 3.29
N PHE A 133 -12.19 12.26 3.20
CA PHE A 133 -11.46 11.05 3.53
C PHE A 133 -11.74 10.62 4.98
N ASN A 134 -11.57 11.51 5.95
CA ASN A 134 -11.78 11.22 7.37
C ASN A 134 -13.23 10.81 7.66
N ARG A 135 -14.20 11.45 7.00
CA ARG A 135 -15.62 11.09 7.14
C ARG A 135 -15.90 9.69 6.59
N ARG A 136 -15.32 9.34 5.44
CA ARG A 136 -15.46 8.00 4.85
C ARG A 136 -14.79 6.95 5.73
N LEU A 137 -13.58 7.23 6.20
CA LEU A 137 -12.82 6.36 7.07
C LEU A 137 -13.59 6.04 8.38
N LYS A 138 -14.17 7.07 9.03
CA LYS A 138 -15.03 6.90 10.23
C LYS A 138 -16.28 6.06 9.97
N ARG A 139 -16.80 6.08 8.75
CA ARG A 139 -17.99 5.31 8.35
C ARG A 139 -17.65 3.92 7.78
N GLY A 140 -16.37 3.54 7.72
CA GLY A 140 -15.93 2.29 7.10
C GLY A 140 -16.22 2.22 5.59
N GLN A 141 -16.27 3.36 4.91
CA GLN A 141 -16.57 3.44 3.48
C GLN A 141 -15.29 3.44 2.66
N SER A 142 -15.18 2.53 1.72
CA SER A 142 -14.11 2.51 0.72
C SER A 142 -14.68 2.57 -0.69
N TYR A 143 -13.90 3.08 -1.63
CA TYR A 143 -14.24 3.12 -3.05
C TYR A 143 -13.98 1.78 -3.73
N ALA A 144 -12.91 1.10 -3.28
CA ALA A 144 -12.54 -0.23 -3.73
C ALA A 144 -12.34 -1.16 -2.53
N THR A 145 -12.37 -2.46 -2.76
CA THR A 145 -12.04 -3.44 -1.73
C THR A 145 -10.60 -3.28 -1.27
N LEU A 146 -10.43 -3.08 0.02
CA LEU A 146 -9.12 -2.96 0.62
C LEU A 146 -8.44 -4.33 0.65
N ALA A 147 -7.20 -4.39 0.17
CA ALA A 147 -6.38 -5.60 0.19
C ALA A 147 -4.95 -5.27 0.62
N LEU A 148 -4.33 -6.22 1.32
CA LEU A 148 -2.97 -6.11 1.85
C LEU A 148 -1.99 -6.90 0.97
N GLY A 149 -1.80 -6.39 -0.23
CA GLY A 149 -1.03 -7.04 -1.30
C GLY A 149 -1.94 -7.91 -2.16
N TRP A 150 -2.04 -9.20 -1.91
CA TRP A 150 -2.94 -10.06 -2.66
C TRP A 150 -4.41 -9.81 -2.27
N ARG A 151 -5.32 -9.95 -3.23
CA ARG A 151 -6.75 -9.67 -3.03
C ARG A 151 -7.43 -10.52 -1.96
N GLU A 152 -6.88 -11.69 -1.66
CA GLU A 152 -7.37 -12.59 -0.62
C GLU A 152 -7.03 -12.12 0.81
N PHE A 153 -6.07 -11.21 0.95
CA PHE A 153 -5.67 -10.66 2.24
C PHE A 153 -6.39 -9.35 2.52
N THR A 154 -7.63 -9.47 2.95
CA THR A 154 -8.43 -8.30 3.33
C THR A 154 -8.17 -7.92 4.79
N PRO A 155 -8.03 -6.62 5.10
CA PRO A 155 -7.87 -6.14 6.47
C PRO A 155 -9.13 -6.42 7.31
N SER A 156 -8.95 -6.72 8.59
CA SER A 156 -10.06 -6.82 9.55
C SER A 156 -10.56 -5.45 10.01
N TYR A 157 -9.69 -4.46 9.97
CA TYR A 157 -10.02 -3.09 10.33
C TYR A 157 -9.22 -2.10 9.48
N VAL A 158 -9.88 -1.08 8.99
CA VAL A 158 -9.28 0.14 8.45
C VAL A 158 -10.11 1.31 8.94
N GLY A 159 -9.51 2.18 9.71
CA GLY A 159 -10.24 3.25 10.36
C GLY A 159 -9.33 4.30 11.00
N PRO A 160 -9.90 5.23 11.78
CA PRO A 160 -9.13 6.17 12.58
C PRO A 160 -8.21 5.46 13.56
N PHE A 161 -7.15 6.12 14.01
CA PHE A 161 -6.26 5.57 15.04
C PHE A 161 -7.02 5.21 16.29
N ARG A 162 -6.79 3.99 16.78
CA ARG A 162 -7.32 3.53 18.05
C ARG A 162 -6.33 3.85 19.18
N GLU A 163 -6.86 4.18 20.35
CA GLU A 163 -6.02 4.48 21.53
C GLU A 163 -5.19 3.30 21.99
N ILE A 164 -5.68 2.07 21.75
CA ILE A 164 -4.98 0.83 22.13
C ILE A 164 -3.83 0.47 21.20
N THR A 165 -3.68 1.14 20.06
CA THR A 165 -2.67 0.82 19.04
C THR A 165 -1.49 1.77 19.21
N HIS A 166 -0.33 1.24 19.55
CA HIS A 166 0.91 1.99 19.70
C HIS A 166 2.00 1.42 18.81
N VAL A 167 2.97 2.27 18.43
CA VAL A 167 4.16 1.81 17.72
C VAL A 167 4.97 0.85 18.62
N CYS A 168 5.50 -0.20 18.03
CA CYS A 168 6.37 -1.16 18.72
C CYS A 168 7.81 -0.60 18.78
N GLU A 169 8.09 0.23 19.77
CA GLU A 169 9.41 0.85 19.94
C GLU A 169 10.53 -0.16 20.31
N GLU A 170 10.14 -1.31 20.86
CA GLU A 170 11.07 -2.39 21.21
C GLU A 170 11.54 -3.19 19.98
N LEU A 171 10.96 -2.90 18.80
CA LEU A 171 11.35 -3.58 17.56
C LEU A 171 12.82 -3.24 17.25
N PRO A 172 13.69 -4.26 17.08
CA PRO A 172 15.06 -4.01 16.65
C PRO A 172 15.10 -3.36 15.27
N ASP A 173 16.12 -2.57 15.00
CA ASP A 173 16.30 -1.92 13.72
C ASP A 173 16.36 -2.94 12.59
N ILE A 174 15.52 -2.76 11.57
CA ILE A 174 15.47 -3.62 10.40
C ILE A 174 15.95 -2.84 9.20
N HIS A 175 17.09 -3.23 8.65
CA HIS A 175 17.62 -2.64 7.43
C HIS A 175 17.04 -3.30 6.20
N ILE A 176 16.54 -2.49 5.27
CA ILE A 176 15.97 -2.91 3.98
C ILE A 176 16.83 -2.32 2.88
N PRO A 177 17.73 -3.12 2.27
CA PRO A 177 18.68 -2.62 1.26
C PRO A 177 17.98 -2.01 0.04
N SER A 178 16.88 -2.61 -0.38
CA SER A 178 16.09 -2.15 -1.53
C SER A 178 14.62 -2.51 -1.36
N MET A 179 13.73 -1.55 -1.58
CA MET A 179 12.28 -1.74 -1.55
C MET A 179 11.67 -1.16 -2.81
N LEU A 180 10.80 -1.92 -3.47
CA LEU A 180 10.07 -1.43 -4.64
C LEU A 180 9.15 -0.26 -4.24
N ARG A 181 9.42 0.92 -4.79
CA ARG A 181 8.59 2.11 -4.55
C ARG A 181 7.32 2.09 -5.40
N GLY A 182 7.47 1.77 -6.68
CA GLY A 182 6.37 1.71 -7.64
C GLY A 182 6.87 1.38 -9.02
N VAL A 183 5.93 1.09 -9.92
CA VAL A 183 6.22 0.65 -11.28
C VAL A 183 5.61 1.60 -12.31
N PHE A 184 4.43 2.15 -12.03
CA PHE A 184 3.71 3.08 -12.88
C PHE A 184 3.77 4.48 -12.30
N GLN A 185 4.76 5.28 -12.72
CA GLN A 185 4.98 6.62 -12.16
C GLN A 185 3.90 7.63 -12.58
N GLN A 186 3.39 7.49 -13.80
CA GLN A 186 2.40 8.39 -14.39
C GLN A 186 1.06 7.69 -14.74
N GLY A 187 0.77 6.58 -14.06
CA GLY A 187 -0.41 5.76 -14.33
C GLY A 187 -0.20 4.68 -15.40
N TYR A 188 -1.26 3.98 -15.75
CA TYR A 188 -1.21 2.83 -16.67
C TYR A 188 -0.75 3.14 -18.11
N CYS A 189 -0.78 4.40 -18.50
CA CYS A 189 -0.35 4.84 -19.84
C CYS A 189 1.13 5.19 -19.91
N SER A 190 1.88 5.10 -18.82
CA SER A 190 3.30 5.34 -18.79
C SER A 190 4.10 4.09 -19.11
N GLU A 191 5.34 4.27 -19.58
CA GLU A 191 6.27 3.16 -19.71
C GLU A 191 6.46 2.45 -18.36
N TYR A 192 6.63 1.12 -18.44
CA TYR A 192 6.90 0.30 -17.28
C TYR A 192 8.30 0.57 -16.76
N GLN A 193 8.41 1.28 -15.65
CA GLN A 193 9.69 1.59 -15.01
C GLN A 193 9.63 1.30 -13.52
N ALA A 194 10.34 0.27 -13.08
CA ALA A 194 10.46 -0.03 -11.66
C ALA A 194 11.40 0.97 -10.97
N VAL A 195 10.90 1.60 -9.90
CA VAL A 195 11.67 2.52 -9.07
C VAL A 195 11.80 1.93 -7.68
N TYR A 196 13.01 2.00 -7.13
CA TYR A 196 13.34 1.45 -5.83
C TYR A 196 13.82 2.53 -4.87
N ASP A 197 13.41 2.42 -3.62
CA ASP A 197 14.01 3.13 -2.49
C ASP A 197 15.12 2.24 -1.91
N THR A 198 16.29 2.81 -1.71
CA THR A 198 17.48 2.10 -1.22
C THR A 198 17.84 2.53 0.20
N ASN A 199 18.47 1.62 0.94
CA ASN A 199 18.96 1.88 2.30
C ASN A 199 17.88 2.38 3.27
N LEU A 200 16.70 1.78 3.21
CA LEU A 200 15.65 2.06 4.17
C LEU A 200 15.95 1.37 5.50
N CYS A 201 15.56 2.02 6.59
CA CYS A 201 15.64 1.45 7.93
C CYS A 201 14.30 1.62 8.65
N ILE A 202 13.82 0.54 9.25
CA ILE A 202 12.75 0.63 10.25
C ILE A 202 13.46 0.85 11.57
N HIS A 203 13.31 2.04 12.14
CA HIS A 203 13.91 2.43 13.40
C HIS A 203 12.83 2.62 14.46
N GLN A 204 12.96 1.94 15.62
CA GLN A 204 11.93 1.96 16.66
C GLN A 204 10.51 1.75 16.13
N GLY A 205 10.34 0.74 15.27
CA GLY A 205 9.05 0.43 14.65
C GLY A 205 8.57 1.39 13.58
N THR A 206 9.33 2.40 13.20
CA THR A 206 8.92 3.42 12.22
C THR A 206 9.73 3.32 10.94
N LEU A 207 9.04 3.18 9.81
CA LEU A 207 9.60 3.31 8.47
C LEU A 207 9.24 4.67 7.90
N VAL A 208 10.23 5.48 7.52
CA VAL A 208 10.05 6.76 6.85
C VAL A 208 10.31 6.60 5.36
N TYR A 209 9.37 7.04 4.53
CA TYR A 209 9.54 6.99 3.07
C TYR A 209 10.32 8.22 2.59
N PRO A 210 11.37 8.03 1.75
CA PRO A 210 12.16 9.13 1.23
C PRO A 210 11.32 10.11 0.40
N GLU A 211 11.59 11.40 0.56
CA GLU A 211 11.07 12.40 -0.37
C GLU A 211 11.85 12.33 -1.68
N ARG A 212 11.14 12.28 -2.80
CA ARG A 212 11.73 12.35 -4.13
C ARG A 212 11.05 13.45 -4.94
N SER A 213 11.86 14.20 -5.67
CA SER A 213 11.38 15.22 -6.60
C SER A 213 10.69 14.62 -7.84
N ASP A 214 10.95 13.35 -8.13
CA ASP A 214 10.52 12.68 -9.37
C ASP A 214 9.04 12.22 -9.34
N CYS A 215 8.36 12.40 -8.23
CA CYS A 215 6.93 12.08 -8.07
C CYS A 215 6.03 13.32 -8.19
N ARG A 216 6.48 14.31 -8.97
CA ARG A 216 5.68 15.53 -9.26
C ARG A 216 4.93 15.41 -10.58
#